data_472365b8c316eeccdff52705fefb35e3
#
_entry.id   472365b8c316eeccdff52705fefb35e3
#
_cell.length_a   1.000
_cell.length_b   1.000
_cell.length_c   1.000
_cell.angle_alpha   90.00
_cell.angle_beta   90.00
_cell.angle_gamma   90.00
#
_symmetry.space_group_name_H-M   'P 1'
#
loop_
_entity.id
_entity.type
_entity.pdbx_description
1 polymer ?
#
loop_
_entity_poly.entity_id
_entity_poly.type
_entity_poly.pdbx_seq_one_letter_code
_entity_poly.pdbx_strand_id
1 'polypeptide(L)'
;GLRVAALTEAPLAETTPLRQPRVGLYHAWGGNMDEGWTRWVLEQFEFAYDQLHDAEVRLGNLRANYDVILLPDASYTGMLHGLSTDRMPPEYSGGMTIRGLANLYDFVVEGGTLVAMDSATELPLAIFDLPLREVTSGQSDADFFIPGTLLHLKVDPGHPLGYGMPEETTAFFSRSPAFSLGRPVNPRVRRVSGTPEPPSSVRAIAT
;
A
#
# COMPACT_ATOMS: atom_id res chain seq x y z
N GLY A 1 -14.51 17.74 -15.10
CA GLY A 1 -14.39 16.60 -16.01
C GLY A 1 -13.28 16.82 -17.00
N LEU A 2 -12.50 15.78 -17.28
CA LEU A 2 -11.48 15.78 -18.32
C LEU A 2 -12.17 15.89 -19.70
N ARG A 3 -11.66 16.75 -20.55
CA ARG A 3 -12.06 16.79 -21.97
C ARG A 3 -11.06 15.97 -22.76
N VAL A 4 -11.52 14.90 -23.39
CA VAL A 4 -10.71 14.08 -24.28
C VAL A 4 -11.06 14.44 -25.72
N ALA A 5 -10.06 14.73 -26.53
CA ALA A 5 -10.22 15.02 -27.94
C ALA A 5 -9.36 14.02 -28.75
N ALA A 6 -9.90 13.54 -29.86
CA ALA A 6 -9.11 12.76 -30.80
C ALA A 6 -8.12 13.69 -31.51
N LEU A 7 -6.87 13.23 -31.62
CA LEU A 7 -5.84 13.89 -32.44
C LEU A 7 -5.74 13.18 -33.77
N THR A 8 -5.63 13.96 -34.87
CA THR A 8 -5.41 13.43 -36.20
C THR A 8 -3.95 13.07 -36.47
N GLU A 9 -3.04 13.64 -35.69
CA GLU A 9 -1.60 13.38 -35.77
C GLU A 9 -1.03 13.15 -34.38
N ALA A 10 0.03 12.37 -34.28
CA ALA A 10 0.72 12.15 -33.02
C ALA A 10 1.29 13.47 -32.48
N PRO A 11 1.20 13.75 -31.17
CA PRO A 11 1.79 14.96 -30.61
C PRO A 11 3.31 14.95 -30.78
N LEU A 12 3.88 16.13 -31.06
CA LEU A 12 5.34 16.30 -31.15
C LEU A 12 6.02 16.25 -29.76
N ALA A 13 5.25 16.20 -28.69
CA ALA A 13 5.75 16.07 -27.31
C ALA A 13 6.23 14.63 -27.04
N GLU A 14 7.23 14.50 -26.19
CA GLU A 14 7.65 13.20 -25.69
C GLU A 14 6.48 12.53 -24.95
N THR A 15 6.17 11.30 -25.35
CA THR A 15 5.05 10.54 -24.79
C THR A 15 5.55 9.23 -24.21
N THR A 16 4.97 8.85 -23.07
CA THR A 16 5.23 7.55 -22.45
C THR A 16 4.01 6.64 -22.67
N PRO A 17 4.19 5.44 -23.25
CA PRO A 17 3.08 4.52 -23.40
C PRO A 17 2.59 4.03 -22.03
N LEU A 18 1.31 4.22 -21.76
CA LEU A 18 0.67 3.67 -20.57
C LEU A 18 0.15 2.27 -20.87
N ARG A 19 0.40 1.36 -19.94
CA ARG A 19 -0.20 0.02 -19.94
C ARG A 19 -1.16 -0.08 -18.77
N GLN A 20 -2.26 -0.78 -18.97
CA GLN A 20 -3.14 -1.11 -17.86
C GLN A 20 -2.40 -2.05 -16.90
N PRO A 21 -2.24 -1.69 -15.62
CA PRO A 21 -1.56 -2.55 -14.66
C PRO A 21 -2.48 -3.72 -14.27
N ARG A 22 -1.86 -4.87 -13.99
CA ARG A 22 -2.54 -6.00 -13.34
C ARG A 22 -2.53 -5.72 -11.84
N VAL A 23 -3.71 -5.52 -11.27
CA VAL A 23 -3.87 -5.09 -9.88
C VAL A 23 -4.36 -6.26 -9.03
N GLY A 24 -3.62 -6.61 -7.98
CA GLY A 24 -4.07 -7.49 -6.90
C GLY A 24 -4.53 -6.64 -5.72
N LEU A 25 -5.78 -6.79 -5.32
CA LEU A 25 -6.32 -6.16 -4.12
C LEU A 25 -6.38 -7.18 -2.99
N TYR A 26 -5.57 -6.97 -1.95
CA TYR A 26 -5.54 -7.88 -0.81
C TYR A 26 -6.88 -7.89 -0.08
N HIS A 27 -7.42 -9.10 0.08
CA HIS A 27 -8.68 -9.37 0.74
C HIS A 27 -8.49 -10.41 1.84
N ALA A 28 -8.43 -9.95 3.09
CA ALA A 28 -8.39 -10.84 4.25
C ALA A 28 -9.73 -11.54 4.44
N TRP A 29 -9.69 -12.83 4.81
CA TRP A 29 -10.90 -13.54 5.21
C TRP A 29 -11.50 -12.92 6.48
N GLY A 30 -12.81 -12.81 6.54
CA GLY A 30 -13.52 -12.15 7.64
C GLY A 30 -14.08 -10.77 7.31
N GLY A 31 -13.73 -10.25 6.15
CA GLY A 31 -14.21 -8.96 5.65
C GLY A 31 -13.40 -7.78 6.18
N ASN A 32 -13.33 -6.74 5.38
CA ASN A 32 -12.71 -5.47 5.70
C ASN A 32 -13.49 -4.36 4.99
N MET A 33 -13.93 -3.36 5.74
CA MET A 33 -14.72 -2.26 5.21
C MET A 33 -13.91 -1.42 4.23
N ASP A 34 -12.64 -1.18 4.52
CA ASP A 34 -11.74 -0.35 3.70
C ASP A 34 -11.35 -1.05 2.40
N GLU A 35 -11.25 -2.38 2.41
CA GLU A 35 -11.16 -3.17 1.18
C GLU A 35 -12.39 -2.98 0.32
N GLY A 36 -13.59 -3.05 0.92
CA GLY A 36 -14.85 -2.83 0.22
C GLY A 36 -14.94 -1.44 -0.41
N TRP A 37 -14.50 -0.39 0.29
CA TRP A 37 -14.44 0.96 -0.25
C TRP A 37 -13.38 1.10 -1.35
N THR A 38 -12.22 0.49 -1.19
CA THR A 38 -11.16 0.49 -2.21
C THR A 38 -11.66 -0.17 -3.49
N ARG A 39 -12.32 -1.34 -3.35
CA ARG A 39 -12.94 -2.05 -4.47
C ARG A 39 -13.99 -1.21 -5.17
N TRP A 40 -14.88 -0.57 -4.39
CA TRP A 40 -15.89 0.31 -4.95
C TRP A 40 -15.28 1.47 -5.77
N VAL A 41 -14.20 2.09 -5.27
CA VAL A 41 -13.48 3.16 -6.00
C VAL A 41 -12.89 2.62 -7.31
N LEU A 42 -12.22 1.46 -7.27
CA LEU A 42 -11.66 0.84 -8.48
C LEU A 42 -12.75 0.57 -9.53
N GLU A 43 -13.90 0.04 -9.08
CA GLU A 43 -15.06 -0.23 -9.95
C GLU A 43 -15.66 1.06 -10.55
N GLN A 44 -15.77 2.15 -9.76
CA GLN A 44 -16.27 3.44 -10.26
C GLN A 44 -15.39 4.03 -11.36
N PHE A 45 -14.09 3.76 -11.33
CA PHE A 45 -13.13 4.23 -12.33
C PHE A 45 -12.75 3.15 -13.34
N GLU A 46 -13.48 2.04 -13.38
CA GLU A 46 -13.31 0.94 -14.34
C GLU A 46 -11.91 0.30 -14.32
N PHE A 47 -11.24 0.30 -13.16
CA PHE A 47 -9.99 -0.42 -12.97
C PHE A 47 -10.27 -1.89 -12.73
N ALA A 48 -9.71 -2.76 -13.57
CA ALA A 48 -9.74 -4.20 -13.33
C ALA A 48 -8.79 -4.56 -12.18
N TYR A 49 -9.23 -5.47 -11.30
CA TYR A 49 -8.43 -6.01 -10.21
C TYR A 49 -8.82 -7.46 -9.93
N ASP A 50 -7.90 -8.21 -9.34
CA ASP A 50 -8.17 -9.53 -8.79
C ASP A 50 -8.14 -9.46 -7.26
N GLN A 51 -9.04 -10.18 -6.60
CA GLN A 51 -8.95 -10.36 -5.15
C GLN A 51 -7.78 -11.29 -4.83
N LEU A 52 -6.88 -10.82 -3.96
CA LEU A 52 -5.68 -11.53 -3.57
C LEU A 52 -5.79 -11.96 -2.11
N HIS A 53 -5.96 -13.25 -1.88
CA HIS A 53 -6.06 -13.81 -0.53
C HIS A 53 -4.72 -14.30 0.03
N ASP A 54 -4.72 -14.60 1.32
CA ASP A 54 -3.55 -15.09 2.04
C ASP A 54 -2.87 -16.29 1.38
N ALA A 55 -3.66 -17.20 0.82
CA ALA A 55 -3.17 -18.41 0.18
C ALA A 55 -2.31 -18.09 -1.06
N GLU A 56 -2.78 -17.17 -1.91
CA GLU A 56 -2.07 -16.74 -3.11
C GLU A 56 -0.80 -15.98 -2.74
N VAL A 57 -0.85 -15.13 -1.70
CA VAL A 57 0.34 -14.43 -1.20
C VAL A 57 1.38 -15.45 -0.69
N ARG A 58 0.94 -16.50 0.03
CA ARG A 58 1.84 -17.56 0.49
C ARG A 58 2.43 -18.42 -0.63
N LEU A 59 1.68 -18.61 -1.73
CA LEU A 59 2.18 -19.35 -2.90
C LEU A 59 3.33 -18.63 -3.59
N GLY A 60 3.32 -17.31 -3.61
CA GLY A 60 4.35 -16.50 -4.25
C GLY A 60 4.17 -16.36 -5.75
N ASN A 61 5.26 -16.13 -6.48
CA ASN A 61 5.25 -15.83 -7.91
C ASN A 61 4.32 -14.64 -8.26
N LEU A 62 4.24 -13.68 -7.34
CA LEU A 62 3.31 -12.56 -7.42
C LEU A 62 3.59 -11.67 -8.63
N ARG A 63 4.88 -11.46 -8.96
CA ARG A 63 5.28 -10.59 -10.07
C ARG A 63 4.85 -11.13 -11.45
N ALA A 64 4.69 -12.44 -11.59
CA ALA A 64 4.17 -13.03 -12.82
C ALA A 64 2.70 -12.65 -13.08
N ASN A 65 1.92 -12.44 -12.01
CA ASN A 65 0.49 -12.18 -12.08
C ASN A 65 0.13 -10.71 -11.91
N TYR A 66 0.90 -9.95 -11.12
CA TYR A 66 0.56 -8.58 -10.72
C TYR A 66 1.68 -7.60 -11.02
N ASP A 67 1.29 -6.38 -11.32
CA ASP A 67 2.17 -5.21 -11.45
C ASP A 67 2.05 -4.33 -10.21
N VAL A 68 0.86 -4.31 -9.60
CA VAL A 68 0.53 -3.55 -8.39
C VAL A 68 -0.21 -4.45 -7.41
N ILE A 69 0.17 -4.41 -6.13
CA ILE A 69 -0.60 -5.00 -5.04
C ILE A 69 -1.03 -3.88 -4.10
N LEU A 70 -2.34 -3.79 -3.84
CA LEU A 70 -2.94 -2.85 -2.90
C LEU A 70 -3.23 -3.59 -1.59
N LEU A 71 -2.75 -3.03 -0.50
CA LEU A 71 -3.10 -3.44 0.87
C LEU A 71 -4.00 -2.37 1.47
N PRO A 72 -5.31 -2.57 1.53
CA PRO A 72 -6.23 -1.70 2.26
C PRO A 72 -5.90 -1.65 3.75
N ASP A 73 -6.51 -0.73 4.48
CA ASP A 73 -6.30 -0.67 5.93
C ASP A 73 -6.55 -2.02 6.58
N ALA A 74 -5.52 -2.55 7.19
CA ALA A 74 -5.54 -3.81 7.93
C ALA A 74 -4.35 -3.84 8.89
N SER A 75 -4.55 -4.35 10.10
CA SER A 75 -3.45 -4.45 11.05
C SER A 75 -2.38 -5.44 10.58
N TYR A 76 -1.11 -5.13 10.83
CA TYR A 76 0.01 -6.03 10.55
C TYR A 76 -0.20 -7.44 11.11
N THR A 77 -0.64 -7.52 12.37
CA THR A 77 -0.92 -8.80 13.03
C THR A 77 -2.06 -9.56 12.36
N GLY A 78 -3.12 -8.85 11.93
CA GLY A 78 -4.23 -9.44 11.20
C GLY A 78 -3.80 -10.01 9.85
N MET A 79 -3.02 -9.27 9.08
CA MET A 79 -2.47 -9.75 7.81
C MET A 79 -1.52 -10.93 7.99
N LEU A 80 -0.67 -10.90 9.03
CA LEU A 80 0.33 -11.94 9.27
C LEU A 80 -0.28 -13.27 9.73
N HIS A 81 -1.22 -13.21 10.67
CA HIS A 81 -1.77 -14.39 11.34
C HIS A 81 -3.17 -14.79 10.86
N GLY A 82 -3.95 -13.83 10.34
CA GLY A 82 -5.30 -14.08 9.86
C GLY A 82 -6.26 -14.60 10.93
N LEU A 83 -7.28 -15.32 10.51
CA LEU A 83 -8.26 -15.93 11.37
C LEU A 83 -7.76 -17.26 11.95
N SER A 84 -8.18 -17.56 13.19
CA SER A 84 -7.83 -18.82 13.86
C SER A 84 -8.54 -20.01 13.23
N THR A 85 -7.82 -21.12 13.11
CA THR A 85 -8.37 -22.42 12.68
C THR A 85 -9.41 -22.98 13.64
N ASP A 86 -9.45 -22.50 14.89
CA ASP A 86 -10.48 -22.91 15.86
C ASP A 86 -11.87 -22.30 15.57
N ARG A 87 -11.90 -21.25 14.74
CA ARG A 87 -13.13 -20.50 14.44
C ARG A 87 -13.56 -20.58 12.99
N MET A 88 -12.62 -20.90 12.11
CA MET A 88 -12.85 -20.91 10.67
C MET A 88 -12.31 -22.20 10.05
N PRO A 89 -12.95 -22.71 8.99
CA PRO A 89 -12.39 -23.78 8.19
C PRO A 89 -10.96 -23.47 7.69
N PRO A 90 -10.11 -24.49 7.51
CA PRO A 90 -8.71 -24.30 7.13
C PRO A 90 -8.49 -23.42 5.89
N GLU A 91 -9.38 -23.49 4.91
CA GLU A 91 -9.32 -22.71 3.67
C GLU A 91 -9.52 -21.20 3.89
N TYR A 92 -10.18 -20.80 4.99
CA TYR A 92 -10.46 -19.40 5.37
C TYR A 92 -9.67 -18.95 6.59
N SER A 93 -8.67 -19.73 7.00
CA SER A 93 -7.90 -19.47 8.22
C SER A 93 -6.42 -19.23 7.92
N GLY A 94 -5.73 -18.69 8.93
CA GLY A 94 -4.36 -18.25 8.79
C GLY A 94 -4.26 -16.95 8.01
N GLY A 95 -3.10 -16.27 8.14
CA GLY A 95 -2.77 -15.07 7.38
C GLY A 95 -1.71 -15.37 6.32
N MET A 96 -1.12 -14.32 5.77
CA MET A 96 -0.06 -14.48 4.76
C MET A 96 1.23 -15.09 5.33
N THR A 97 1.42 -15.10 6.63
CA THR A 97 2.58 -15.64 7.35
C THR A 97 3.91 -14.98 6.96
N ILE A 98 5.02 -15.36 7.59
CA ILE A 98 6.37 -14.89 7.23
C ILE A 98 6.71 -15.24 5.77
N ARG A 99 6.20 -16.36 5.25
CA ARG A 99 6.41 -16.74 3.85
C ARG A 99 5.76 -15.73 2.89
N GLY A 100 4.54 -15.29 3.19
CA GLY A 100 3.87 -14.26 2.39
C GLY A 100 4.60 -12.92 2.45
N LEU A 101 5.14 -12.54 3.62
CA LEU A 101 5.97 -11.34 3.74
C LEU A 101 7.21 -11.42 2.85
N ALA A 102 7.89 -12.57 2.83
CA ALA A 102 9.04 -12.78 1.95
C ALA A 102 8.64 -12.68 0.47
N ASN A 103 7.50 -13.27 0.08
CA ASN A 103 6.99 -13.18 -1.28
C ASN A 103 6.60 -11.75 -1.69
N LEU A 104 6.07 -10.93 -0.77
CA LEU A 104 5.82 -9.51 -1.02
C LEU A 104 7.11 -8.71 -1.14
N TYR A 105 8.13 -9.05 -0.34
CA TYR A 105 9.46 -8.47 -0.49
C TYR A 105 10.04 -8.78 -1.89
N ASP A 106 10.03 -10.04 -2.30
CA ASP A 106 10.51 -10.47 -3.61
C ASP A 106 9.74 -9.79 -4.74
N PHE A 107 8.41 -9.68 -4.61
CA PHE A 107 7.55 -8.97 -5.56
C PHE A 107 8.03 -7.53 -5.82
N VAL A 108 8.36 -6.79 -4.76
CA VAL A 108 8.86 -5.41 -4.89
C VAL A 108 10.28 -5.38 -5.47
N VAL A 109 11.17 -6.29 -5.03
CA VAL A 109 12.54 -6.40 -5.56
C VAL A 109 12.53 -6.73 -7.06
N GLU A 110 11.57 -7.51 -7.53
CA GLU A 110 11.36 -7.86 -8.94
C GLU A 110 10.66 -6.73 -9.73
N GLY A 111 10.44 -5.56 -9.13
CA GLY A 111 9.89 -4.37 -9.79
C GLY A 111 8.37 -4.26 -9.72
N GLY A 112 7.70 -4.99 -8.82
CA GLY A 112 6.29 -4.78 -8.48
C GLY A 112 6.11 -3.54 -7.62
N THR A 113 4.90 -2.98 -7.66
CA THR A 113 4.52 -1.83 -6.82
C THR A 113 3.62 -2.29 -5.68
N LEU A 114 4.05 -2.07 -4.44
CA LEU A 114 3.24 -2.32 -3.25
C LEU A 114 2.68 -0.99 -2.74
N VAL A 115 1.37 -0.89 -2.64
CA VAL A 115 0.65 0.26 -2.08
C VAL A 115 -0.01 -0.19 -0.79
N ALA A 116 0.40 0.38 0.33
CA ALA A 116 -0.17 0.10 1.64
C ALA A 116 -0.86 1.36 2.18
N MET A 117 -2.07 1.18 2.68
CA MET A 117 -2.91 2.27 3.18
C MET A 117 -3.12 2.14 4.68
N ASP A 118 -3.09 3.28 5.37
CA ASP A 118 -3.33 3.40 6.82
C ASP A 118 -2.49 2.40 7.63
N SER A 119 -3.09 1.59 8.50
CA SER A 119 -2.38 0.63 9.37
C SER A 119 -1.62 -0.45 8.58
N ALA A 120 -2.02 -0.73 7.34
CA ALA A 120 -1.28 -1.68 6.50
C ALA A 120 0.14 -1.21 6.16
N THR A 121 0.44 0.08 6.34
CA THR A 121 1.79 0.63 6.18
C THR A 121 2.81 0.07 7.17
N GLU A 122 2.37 -0.52 8.29
CA GLU A 122 3.27 -1.25 9.20
C GLU A 122 3.98 -2.41 8.51
N LEU A 123 3.34 -3.05 7.52
CA LEU A 123 3.91 -4.18 6.81
C LEU A 123 5.16 -3.79 6.00
N PRO A 124 5.12 -2.83 5.06
CA PRO A 124 6.34 -2.41 4.36
C PRO A 124 7.40 -1.82 5.29
N LEU A 125 7.03 -1.15 6.37
CA LEU A 125 7.99 -0.66 7.37
C LEU A 125 8.67 -1.81 8.13
N ALA A 126 8.03 -2.97 8.25
CA ALA A 126 8.61 -4.14 8.91
C ALA A 126 9.57 -4.93 8.00
N ILE A 127 9.35 -4.92 6.68
CA ILE A 127 10.11 -5.74 5.73
C ILE A 127 11.13 -4.97 4.91
N PHE A 128 10.98 -3.64 4.77
CA PHE A 128 11.93 -2.79 4.04
C PHE A 128 12.62 -1.80 4.98
N ASP A 129 13.90 -1.52 4.71
CA ASP A 129 14.66 -0.47 5.42
C ASP A 129 14.33 0.90 4.80
N LEU A 130 13.10 1.37 5.03
CA LEU A 130 12.64 2.64 4.48
C LEU A 130 13.17 3.82 5.30
N PRO A 131 13.55 4.94 4.68
CA PRO A 131 13.97 6.15 5.39
C PRO A 131 12.76 6.90 5.96
N LEU A 132 11.88 6.18 6.61
CA LEU A 132 10.65 6.67 7.22
C LEU A 132 10.61 6.30 8.70
N ARG A 133 10.10 7.23 9.48
CA ARG A 133 9.79 7.02 10.88
C ARG A 133 8.32 7.36 11.11
N GLU A 134 7.57 6.42 11.62
CA GLU A 134 6.22 6.64 12.12
C GLU A 134 6.32 7.47 13.42
N VAL A 135 5.62 8.61 13.49
CA VAL A 135 5.76 9.61 14.56
C VAL A 135 4.61 9.63 15.54
N THR A 136 3.52 8.93 15.25
CA THR A 136 2.33 8.85 16.11
C THR A 136 2.35 7.64 17.04
N SER A 137 3.13 6.61 16.69
CA SER A 137 3.24 5.40 17.49
C SER A 137 3.83 5.65 18.88
N GLY A 138 3.16 5.12 19.90
CA GLY A 138 3.59 5.25 21.29
C GLY A 138 3.30 6.61 21.92
N GLN A 139 2.63 7.52 21.21
CA GLN A 139 2.13 8.76 21.80
C GLN A 139 0.94 8.46 22.70
N SER A 140 0.83 9.20 23.81
CA SER A 140 -0.36 9.13 24.66
C SER A 140 -1.49 9.96 24.06
N ASP A 141 -2.73 9.65 24.39
CA ASP A 141 -3.90 10.47 23.99
C ASP A 141 -3.80 11.92 24.49
N ALA A 142 -3.00 12.19 25.52
CA ALA A 142 -2.75 13.54 26.02
C ALA A 142 -1.80 14.33 25.10
N ASP A 143 -0.90 13.65 24.41
CA ASP A 143 0.11 14.28 23.54
C ASP A 143 -0.37 14.33 22.07
N PHE A 144 -1.11 13.31 21.64
CA PHE A 144 -1.63 13.22 20.29
C PHE A 144 -2.99 12.50 20.28
N PHE A 145 -4.05 13.28 20.03
CA PHE A 145 -5.42 12.77 19.96
C PHE A 145 -6.17 13.36 18.78
N ILE A 146 -6.23 12.60 17.69
CA ILE A 146 -7.00 12.96 16.49
C ILE A 146 -7.92 11.79 16.12
N PRO A 147 -9.07 11.64 16.80
CA PRO A 147 -9.99 10.52 16.59
C PRO A 147 -10.77 10.62 15.28
N GLY A 148 -10.79 11.80 14.66
CA GLY A 148 -11.44 12.07 13.38
C GLY A 148 -11.46 13.57 13.10
N THR A 149 -10.83 14.02 12.01
CA THR A 149 -10.79 15.41 11.60
C THR A 149 -10.57 15.55 10.11
N LEU A 150 -10.79 16.74 9.59
CA LEU A 150 -10.36 17.12 8.25
C LEU A 150 -9.03 17.86 8.35
N LEU A 151 -8.01 17.30 7.75
CA LEU A 151 -6.70 17.92 7.63
C LEU A 151 -6.61 18.69 6.31
N HIS A 152 -6.03 19.87 6.37
CA HIS A 152 -5.63 20.62 5.19
C HIS A 152 -4.31 20.06 4.68
N LEU A 153 -4.30 19.63 3.43
CA LEU A 153 -3.15 19.00 2.79
C LEU A 153 -2.55 19.92 1.74
N LYS A 154 -1.23 19.87 1.62
CA LYS A 154 -0.50 20.38 0.47
C LYS A 154 -0.06 19.19 -0.38
N VAL A 155 -0.46 19.22 -1.64
CA VAL A 155 -0.16 18.18 -2.64
C VAL A 155 0.83 18.77 -3.63
N ASP A 156 1.82 17.99 -4.04
CA ASP A 156 2.68 18.34 -5.17
C ASP A 156 2.00 17.87 -6.48
N PRO A 157 1.35 18.78 -7.24
CA PRO A 157 0.68 18.40 -8.48
C PRO A 157 1.67 18.08 -9.61
N GLY A 158 2.96 18.34 -9.43
CA GLY A 158 4.03 17.94 -10.35
C GLY A 158 4.46 16.49 -10.17
N HIS A 159 4.13 15.87 -9.04
CA HIS A 159 4.42 14.47 -8.81
C HIS A 159 3.34 13.56 -9.44
N PRO A 160 3.69 12.44 -10.10
CA PRO A 160 2.72 11.56 -10.75
C PRO A 160 1.52 11.14 -9.89
N LEU A 161 1.71 10.93 -8.59
CA LEU A 161 0.62 10.60 -7.67
C LEU A 161 -0.28 11.80 -7.32
N GLY A 162 0.20 13.02 -7.54
CA GLY A 162 -0.57 14.24 -7.37
C GLY A 162 -1.29 14.71 -8.64
N TYR A 163 -1.10 14.04 -9.77
CA TYR A 163 -1.71 14.49 -11.03
C TYR A 163 -3.23 14.58 -10.94
N GLY A 164 -3.76 15.72 -11.33
CA GLY A 164 -5.19 16.01 -11.29
C GLY A 164 -5.72 16.49 -9.93
N MET A 165 -4.89 16.50 -8.89
CA MET A 165 -5.26 17.07 -7.60
C MET A 165 -4.88 18.56 -7.54
N PRO A 166 -5.66 19.40 -6.82
CA PRO A 166 -5.26 20.76 -6.52
C PRO A 166 -4.08 20.78 -5.55
N GLU A 167 -3.27 21.84 -5.58
CA GLU A 167 -2.15 22.04 -4.65
C GLU A 167 -2.57 22.02 -3.19
N GLU A 168 -3.78 22.53 -2.90
CA GLU A 168 -4.38 22.51 -1.58
C GLU A 168 -5.69 21.74 -1.60
N THR A 169 -5.84 20.79 -0.70
CA THR A 169 -7.03 19.97 -0.56
C THR A 169 -7.23 19.55 0.89
N THR A 170 -8.28 18.77 1.14
CA THR A 170 -8.56 18.23 2.47
C THR A 170 -8.66 16.71 2.41
N ALA A 171 -8.19 16.06 3.48
CA ALA A 171 -8.41 14.65 3.70
C ALA A 171 -8.99 14.41 5.09
N PHE A 172 -9.81 13.37 5.20
CA PHE A 172 -10.26 12.87 6.48
C PHE A 172 -9.13 12.06 7.13
N PHE A 173 -8.84 12.38 8.39
CA PHE A 173 -7.83 11.69 9.18
C PHE A 173 -8.48 11.13 10.45
N SER A 174 -8.31 9.84 10.70
CA SER A 174 -8.83 9.19 11.89
C SER A 174 -7.85 8.14 12.39
N ARG A 175 -7.04 8.50 13.39
CA ARG A 175 -6.06 7.61 14.02
C ARG A 175 -5.05 6.96 13.07
N SER A 176 -4.89 7.52 11.90
CA SER A 176 -3.95 7.02 10.90
C SER A 176 -2.50 7.28 11.33
N PRO A 177 -1.55 6.46 10.89
CA PRO A 177 -0.15 6.73 11.11
C PRO A 177 0.30 7.98 10.36
N ALA A 178 1.26 8.71 10.94
CA ALA A 178 1.93 9.82 10.30
C ALA A 178 3.43 9.57 10.26
N PHE A 179 4.07 9.98 9.16
CA PHE A 179 5.47 9.66 8.91
C PHE A 179 6.32 10.92 8.75
N SER A 180 7.54 10.84 9.24
CA SER A 180 8.59 11.81 8.92
C SER A 180 9.73 11.14 8.17
N LEU A 181 10.38 11.87 7.27
CA LEU A 181 11.64 11.44 6.68
C LEU A 181 12.71 11.40 7.77
N GLY A 182 13.49 10.32 7.83
CA GLY A 182 14.54 10.14 8.81
C GLY A 182 15.17 8.76 8.71
N ARG A 183 16.23 8.51 9.49
CA ARG A 183 16.74 7.14 9.59
C ARG A 183 15.69 6.28 10.28
N PRO A 184 15.39 5.09 9.73
CA PRO A 184 14.46 4.17 10.37
C PRO A 184 14.97 3.84 11.77
N VAL A 185 14.15 4.08 12.77
CA VAL A 185 14.38 3.63 14.14
C VAL A 185 13.53 2.37 14.31
N ASN A 186 13.75 1.36 13.47
CA ASN A 186 13.13 0.07 13.70
C ASN A 186 14.14 -0.86 14.38
N PRO A 187 14.05 -1.05 15.72
CA PRO A 187 14.95 -1.94 16.44
C PRO A 187 14.76 -3.42 16.06
N ARG A 188 13.72 -3.74 15.29
CA ARG A 188 13.41 -5.11 14.84
C ARG A 188 14.10 -5.46 13.51
N VAL A 189 14.45 -4.47 12.69
CA VAL A 189 15.26 -4.70 11.49
C VAL A 189 16.73 -4.66 11.88
N ARG A 190 17.25 -5.77 12.42
CA ARG A 190 18.71 -5.99 12.43
C ARG A 190 19.12 -6.19 10.98
N ARG A 191 19.93 -5.29 10.44
CA ARG A 191 20.65 -5.55 9.19
C ARG A 191 21.36 -6.90 9.34
N VAL A 192 20.87 -7.89 8.62
CA VAL A 192 21.67 -9.06 8.33
C VAL A 192 22.73 -8.55 7.37
N SER A 193 23.99 -8.59 7.79
CA SER A 193 25.13 -8.20 6.96
C SER A 193 25.06 -8.98 5.64
N GLY A 194 24.81 -8.30 4.53
CA GLY A 194 24.62 -8.92 3.21
C GLY A 194 23.26 -8.68 2.57
N THR A 195 22.33 -7.98 3.23
CA THR A 195 21.08 -7.57 2.59
C THR A 195 21.40 -6.54 1.49
N PRO A 196 21.00 -6.77 0.23
CA PRO A 196 21.17 -5.79 -0.82
C PRO A 196 20.44 -4.49 -0.44
N GLU A 197 21.02 -3.36 -0.84
CA GLU A 197 20.36 -2.06 -0.71
C GLU A 197 19.01 -2.12 -1.43
N PRO A 198 17.92 -1.60 -0.83
CA PRO A 198 16.62 -1.61 -1.49
C PRO A 198 16.73 -0.91 -2.85
N PRO A 199 16.06 -1.43 -3.88
CA PRO A 199 16.12 -0.82 -5.19
C PRO A 199 15.71 0.64 -5.12
N SER A 200 16.33 1.50 -5.91
CA SER A 200 16.06 2.95 -5.97
C SER A 200 14.62 3.29 -6.35
N SER A 201 13.83 2.29 -6.72
CA SER A 201 12.39 2.38 -7.02
C SER A 201 11.49 2.31 -5.78
N VAL A 202 12.01 1.97 -4.58
CA VAL A 202 11.20 2.00 -3.35
C VAL A 202 11.04 3.46 -2.93
N ARG A 203 9.93 4.05 -3.33
CA ARG A 203 9.52 5.38 -2.88
C ARG A 203 8.41 5.21 -1.86
N ALA A 204 8.65 5.68 -0.65
CA ALA A 204 7.58 5.83 0.32
C ALA A 204 6.92 7.19 0.09
N ILE A 205 5.62 7.18 -0.07
CA ILE A 205 4.81 8.38 -0.19
C ILE A 205 3.94 8.39 1.05
N ALA A 206 4.18 9.37 1.90
CA ALA A 206 3.27 9.65 2.99
C ALA A 206 2.05 10.35 2.40
N THR A 207 0.89 9.75 2.54
CA THR A 207 -0.42 10.36 2.30
C THR A 207 -0.94 10.98 3.56
#